data_29557327e6558bdf46ed08dcfa625d32
#
_entry.id   29557327e6558bdf46ed08dcfa625d32
#
_cell.length_a   1.000
_cell.length_b   1.000
_cell.length_c   1.000
_cell.angle_alpha   90.00
_cell.angle_beta   90.00
_cell.angle_gamma   90.00
#
_symmetry.space_group_name_H-M   'P 1'
#
loop_
_entity.id
_entity.type
_entity.pdbx_description
1 polymer ?
#
loop_
_entity_poly.entity_id
_entity_poly.type
_entity_poly.pdbx_seq_one_letter_code
_entity_poly.pdbx_strand_id
1 'polypeptide(L)'
;MAEAWKNLNFGRQAGYPLSKIGNHTQTYSHVPEHEFEYNVHNYYPSLKFKRLSEDAIAPTKAHSGDLGYDLYAIEDVTIAPGQKMKVSTGISFQFPPEWAGFVKDRSSMATKTTLETIGGVIDNGYTGELFVMFANYGNEVEYIKQGSKIAQLILIPVANFELEEVEEVSSNDGRDNKGFGSTGV
;
A
#
# COMPACT_ATOMS: atom_id res chain seq x y z
N MET A 1 -22.60 -6.20 14.98
CA MET A 1 -21.36 -6.00 14.20
C MET A 1 -21.18 -6.97 13.02
N ALA A 2 -22.02 -7.98 12.85
CA ALA A 2 -21.88 -8.95 11.74
C ALA A 2 -22.60 -8.56 10.44
N GLU A 3 -23.32 -7.46 10.38
CA GLU A 3 -24.13 -7.10 9.21
C GLU A 3 -23.50 -6.02 8.29
N ALA A 4 -22.54 -5.24 8.80
CA ALA A 4 -21.91 -4.17 8.02
C ALA A 4 -21.08 -4.67 6.80
N TRP A 5 -20.63 -5.94 6.83
CA TRP A 5 -19.83 -6.52 5.75
C TRP A 5 -20.65 -7.09 4.58
N LYS A 6 -21.95 -7.25 4.74
CA LYS A 6 -22.84 -7.84 3.73
C LYS A 6 -23.07 -6.95 2.50
N ASN A 7 -22.78 -5.65 2.61
CA ASN A 7 -23.03 -4.66 1.56
C ASN A 7 -21.76 -4.13 0.87
N LEU A 8 -20.58 -4.65 1.23
CA LEU A 8 -19.36 -4.32 0.50
C LEU A 8 -19.35 -5.05 -0.85
N ASN A 9 -19.66 -4.29 -1.88
CA ASN A 9 -19.90 -4.76 -3.24
C ASN A 9 -18.57 -4.93 -4.00
N PHE A 10 -17.62 -5.67 -3.43
CA PHE A 10 -16.29 -5.91 -4.00
C PHE A 10 -16.27 -6.65 -5.34
N GLY A 11 -17.41 -7.03 -5.88
CA GLY A 11 -17.44 -7.88 -7.05
C GLY A 11 -18.22 -7.37 -8.27
N ARG A 12 -18.97 -6.26 -8.18
CA ARG A 12 -19.89 -5.90 -9.27
C ARG A 12 -19.22 -5.32 -10.53
N GLN A 13 -18.05 -4.71 -10.42
CA GLN A 13 -17.37 -4.13 -11.59
C GLN A 13 -16.35 -5.06 -12.24
N ALA A 14 -15.91 -6.11 -11.54
CA ALA A 14 -14.91 -7.04 -12.05
C ALA A 14 -15.49 -8.24 -12.82
N GLY A 15 -16.82 -8.29 -13.06
CA GLY A 15 -17.44 -9.38 -13.82
C GLY A 15 -17.49 -10.73 -13.10
N TYR A 16 -17.28 -10.77 -11.79
CA TYR A 16 -17.38 -11.99 -11.00
C TYR A 16 -18.85 -12.28 -10.65
N PRO A 17 -19.38 -13.46 -11.01
CA PRO A 17 -20.75 -13.80 -10.68
C PRO A 17 -20.90 -14.01 -9.16
N LEU A 18 -21.66 -13.14 -8.51
CA LEU A 18 -22.03 -13.25 -7.08
C LEU A 18 -22.78 -14.56 -6.73
N SER A 19 -23.16 -15.34 -7.74
CA SER A 19 -23.83 -16.64 -7.57
C SER A 19 -22.95 -17.71 -6.91
N LYS A 20 -21.62 -17.46 -6.74
CA LYS A 20 -20.71 -18.36 -6.01
C LYS A 20 -20.39 -17.90 -4.58
N ILE A 21 -20.83 -16.70 -4.17
CA ILE A 21 -20.82 -16.31 -2.76
C ILE A 21 -22.17 -16.77 -2.20
N GLY A 22 -22.23 -18.01 -1.76
CA GLY A 22 -23.45 -18.56 -1.19
C GLY A 22 -23.97 -17.73 -0.03
N ASN A 23 -25.31 -17.59 0.06
CA ASN A 23 -26.00 -17.06 1.23
C ASN A 23 -25.76 -18.01 2.42
N HIS A 24 -24.58 -17.95 3.04
CA HIS A 24 -24.26 -18.76 4.20
C HIS A 24 -24.68 -18.06 5.47
N THR A 25 -25.93 -18.28 5.86
CA THR A 25 -26.41 -18.20 7.25
C THR A 25 -26.22 -19.55 7.97
N GLN A 26 -25.28 -20.39 7.56
CA GLN A 26 -24.98 -21.64 8.23
C GLN A 26 -23.64 -21.57 8.95
N THR A 27 -23.66 -22.02 10.20
CA THR A 27 -22.49 -22.22 11.07
C THR A 27 -21.43 -23.06 10.37
N TYR A 28 -20.18 -22.62 10.44
CA TYR A 28 -18.99 -23.20 9.78
C TYR A 28 -18.64 -24.64 10.15
N SER A 29 -19.52 -25.39 10.79
CA SER A 29 -19.24 -26.73 11.31
C SER A 29 -19.35 -27.87 10.28
N HIS A 30 -19.71 -27.62 9.01
CA HIS A 30 -19.95 -28.68 8.03
C HIS A 30 -19.51 -28.38 6.59
N VAL A 31 -18.53 -27.49 6.38
CA VAL A 31 -17.95 -27.31 5.05
C VAL A 31 -16.75 -28.27 4.92
N PRO A 32 -16.77 -29.24 4.00
CA PRO A 32 -15.64 -30.15 3.79
C PRO A 32 -14.35 -29.35 3.45
N GLU A 33 -13.23 -29.66 4.10
CA GLU A 33 -11.93 -28.98 3.88
C GLU A 33 -11.48 -28.92 2.41
N HIS A 34 -11.98 -29.79 1.55
CA HIS A 34 -11.60 -29.83 0.13
C HIS A 34 -12.35 -28.85 -0.76
N GLU A 35 -13.38 -28.14 -0.28
CA GLU A 35 -14.09 -27.10 -1.05
C GLU A 35 -13.45 -25.71 -0.88
N PHE A 36 -12.44 -25.56 -0.02
CA PHE A 36 -11.69 -24.33 0.19
C PHE A 36 -10.37 -24.26 -0.59
N GLU A 37 -10.24 -24.92 -1.72
CA GLU A 37 -9.23 -24.51 -2.69
C GLU A 37 -9.63 -23.17 -3.31
N TYR A 38 -9.55 -22.09 -2.50
CA TYR A 38 -9.44 -20.76 -3.05
C TYR A 38 -8.11 -20.73 -3.81
N ASN A 39 -8.19 -20.82 -5.12
CA ASN A 39 -7.06 -20.58 -5.99
C ASN A 39 -6.73 -19.08 -5.89
N VAL A 40 -6.05 -18.70 -4.81
CA VAL A 40 -5.72 -17.30 -4.44
C VAL A 40 -4.94 -16.63 -5.56
N HIS A 41 -4.26 -17.41 -6.41
CA HIS A 41 -3.51 -16.90 -7.55
C HIS A 41 -4.38 -16.26 -8.64
N ASN A 42 -5.67 -16.58 -8.71
CA ASN A 42 -6.60 -15.97 -9.67
C ASN A 42 -7.40 -14.78 -9.11
N TYR A 43 -7.19 -14.42 -7.85
CA TYR A 43 -8.00 -13.40 -7.18
C TYR A 43 -7.35 -12.01 -7.17
N TYR A 44 -6.04 -11.91 -7.37
CA TYR A 44 -5.36 -10.63 -7.37
C TYR A 44 -5.11 -10.14 -8.80
N PRO A 45 -5.57 -8.93 -9.14
CA PRO A 45 -5.24 -8.32 -10.41
C PRO A 45 -3.72 -8.12 -10.51
N SER A 46 -3.18 -8.20 -11.72
CA SER A 46 -1.76 -7.95 -11.94
C SER A 46 -1.42 -6.46 -11.78
N LEU A 47 -0.37 -6.15 -11.02
CA LEU A 47 0.26 -4.85 -11.03
C LEU A 47 1.19 -4.77 -12.24
N LYS A 48 0.90 -3.88 -13.19
CA LYS A 48 1.76 -3.67 -14.35
C LYS A 48 2.78 -2.59 -14.05
N PHE A 49 3.99 -2.75 -14.58
CA PHE A 49 5.02 -1.73 -14.48
C PHE A 49 5.81 -1.62 -15.78
N LYS A 50 6.43 -0.45 -15.98
CA LYS A 50 7.33 -0.16 -17.09
C LYS A 50 8.65 0.38 -16.55
N ARG A 51 9.77 -0.11 -17.07
CA ARG A 51 11.07 0.53 -16.88
C ARG A 51 11.17 1.73 -17.80
N LEU A 52 11.56 2.86 -17.24
CA LEU A 52 11.77 4.12 -17.96
C LEU A 52 13.25 4.37 -18.27
N SER A 53 14.14 3.58 -17.67
CA SER A 53 15.59 3.61 -17.85
C SER A 53 16.14 2.20 -17.93
N GLU A 54 17.29 2.02 -18.61
CA GLU A 54 18.02 0.75 -18.64
C GLU A 54 18.59 0.39 -17.26
N ASP A 55 18.91 1.38 -16.44
CA ASP A 55 19.36 1.21 -15.05
C ASP A 55 18.24 0.83 -14.07
N ALA A 56 16.98 0.93 -14.49
CA ALA A 56 15.86 0.61 -13.62
C ALA A 56 15.82 -0.88 -13.30
N ILE A 57 15.69 -1.20 -12.00
CA ILE A 57 15.55 -2.56 -11.49
C ILE A 57 14.07 -2.83 -11.24
N ALA A 58 13.57 -3.97 -11.75
CA ALA A 58 12.19 -4.38 -11.51
C ALA A 58 11.90 -4.49 -10.00
N PRO A 59 10.74 -4.01 -9.53
CA PRO A 59 10.32 -4.20 -8.14
C PRO A 59 10.28 -5.68 -7.77
N THR A 60 10.75 -6.02 -6.58
CA THR A 60 10.82 -7.43 -6.13
C THR A 60 10.22 -7.60 -4.74
N LYS A 61 9.84 -8.84 -4.44
CA LYS A 61 9.58 -9.32 -3.08
C LYS A 61 10.63 -10.38 -2.73
N ALA A 62 11.16 -10.36 -1.51
CA ALA A 62 12.08 -11.39 -1.05
C ALA A 62 11.34 -12.71 -0.79
N HIS A 63 10.13 -12.63 -0.25
CA HIS A 63 9.26 -13.76 0.03
C HIS A 63 7.85 -13.50 -0.49
N SER A 64 7.12 -14.54 -0.84
CA SER A 64 5.74 -14.43 -1.37
C SER A 64 4.78 -13.75 -0.41
N GLY A 65 5.02 -13.87 0.90
CA GLY A 65 4.20 -13.25 1.95
C GLY A 65 4.58 -11.80 2.30
N ASP A 66 5.63 -11.24 1.69
CA ASP A 66 6.00 -9.86 1.96
C ASP A 66 4.90 -8.90 1.49
N LEU A 67 4.60 -7.88 2.30
CA LEU A 67 3.57 -6.91 1.98
C LEU A 67 4.02 -5.97 0.86
N GLY A 68 5.27 -5.50 0.91
CA GLY A 68 5.80 -4.48 0.01
C GLY A 68 6.65 -5.04 -1.12
N TYR A 69 6.65 -4.33 -2.24
CA TYR A 69 7.60 -4.53 -3.34
C TYR A 69 8.79 -3.60 -3.13
N ASP A 70 10.01 -4.15 -3.06
CA ASP A 70 11.24 -3.38 -2.96
C ASP A 70 11.41 -2.45 -4.17
N LEU A 71 11.76 -1.20 -3.89
CA LEU A 71 12.09 -0.17 -4.86
C LEU A 71 13.59 0.12 -4.80
N TYR A 72 14.19 0.40 -5.96
CA TYR A 72 15.64 0.56 -6.12
C TYR A 72 15.98 1.94 -6.63
N ALA A 73 17.08 2.52 -6.15
CA ALA A 73 17.64 3.75 -6.73
C ALA A 73 18.34 3.44 -8.08
N ILE A 74 18.15 4.30 -9.08
CA ILE A 74 18.82 4.15 -10.38
C ILE A 74 20.10 4.97 -10.49
N GLU A 75 20.45 5.74 -9.47
CA GLU A 75 21.61 6.62 -9.43
C GLU A 75 22.16 6.73 -8.01
N ASP A 76 23.41 7.19 -7.90
CA ASP A 76 24.01 7.56 -6.62
C ASP A 76 23.43 8.89 -6.14
N VAL A 77 22.99 8.96 -4.89
CA VAL A 77 22.38 10.15 -4.30
C VAL A 77 23.04 10.48 -2.97
N THR A 78 23.31 11.76 -2.76
CA THR A 78 23.82 12.31 -1.50
C THR A 78 22.75 13.23 -0.89
N ILE A 79 22.44 13.03 0.41
CA ILE A 79 21.40 13.79 1.12
C ILE A 79 22.01 14.41 2.37
N ALA A 80 22.19 15.72 2.37
CA ALA A 80 22.74 16.46 3.50
C ALA A 80 21.74 16.53 4.68
N PRO A 81 22.21 16.79 5.91
CA PRO A 81 21.35 17.03 7.07
C PRO A 81 20.25 18.07 6.79
N GLY A 82 19.01 17.74 7.15
CA GLY A 82 17.85 18.60 6.93
C GLY A 82 17.37 18.71 5.49
N GLN A 83 18.07 18.10 4.53
CA GLN A 83 17.70 18.14 3.11
C GLN A 83 16.55 17.16 2.81
N LYS A 84 15.66 17.57 1.90
CA LYS A 84 14.69 16.70 1.25
C LYS A 84 15.15 16.40 -0.17
N MET A 85 15.07 15.13 -0.57
CA MET A 85 15.56 14.67 -1.86
C MET A 85 14.58 13.73 -2.53
N LYS A 86 14.36 13.95 -3.82
CA LYS A 86 13.59 13.06 -4.69
C LYS A 86 14.56 12.08 -5.34
N VAL A 87 14.42 10.80 -5.05
CA VAL A 87 15.26 9.71 -5.57
C VAL A 87 14.52 8.96 -6.66
N SER A 88 15.13 8.85 -7.82
CA SER A 88 14.58 8.18 -8.99
C SER A 88 14.61 6.66 -8.83
N THR A 89 13.52 5.99 -9.24
CA THR A 89 13.45 4.52 -9.34
C THR A 89 13.48 4.02 -10.78
N GLY A 90 13.26 4.92 -11.75
CA GLY A 90 13.12 4.56 -13.16
C GLY A 90 11.91 3.68 -13.46
N ILE A 91 10.94 3.60 -12.57
CA ILE A 91 9.77 2.72 -12.70
C ILE A 91 8.48 3.55 -12.75
N SER A 92 7.63 3.21 -13.71
CA SER A 92 6.23 3.66 -13.79
C SER A 92 5.32 2.47 -13.53
N PHE A 93 4.18 2.69 -12.84
CA PHE A 93 3.19 1.67 -12.54
C PHE A 93 1.85 1.98 -13.22
N GLN A 94 1.13 0.92 -13.56
CA GLN A 94 -0.30 0.96 -13.84
C GLN A 94 -0.98 0.13 -12.77
N PHE A 95 -1.61 0.81 -11.83
CA PHE A 95 -2.39 0.15 -10.77
C PHE A 95 -3.67 -0.45 -11.37
N PRO A 96 -4.10 -1.62 -10.88
CA PRO A 96 -5.40 -2.15 -11.24
C PRO A 96 -6.51 -1.25 -10.66
N PRO A 97 -7.73 -1.25 -11.24
CA PRO A 97 -8.85 -0.49 -10.69
C PRO A 97 -9.01 -0.73 -9.18
N GLU A 98 -9.38 0.30 -8.45
CA GLU A 98 -9.61 0.25 -7.00
C GLU A 98 -8.37 -0.07 -6.15
N TRP A 99 -7.16 0.07 -6.71
CA TRP A 99 -5.90 -0.06 -5.98
C TRP A 99 -5.04 1.17 -6.16
N ALA A 100 -4.35 1.54 -5.09
CA ALA A 100 -3.36 2.62 -5.07
C ALA A 100 -2.06 2.14 -4.43
N GLY A 101 -1.03 2.96 -4.50
CA GLY A 101 0.27 2.67 -3.92
C GLY A 101 0.56 3.50 -2.67
N PHE A 102 1.29 2.90 -1.74
CA PHE A 102 1.82 3.60 -0.59
C PHE A 102 3.31 3.26 -0.42
N VAL A 103 4.17 4.26 -0.60
CA VAL A 103 5.63 4.10 -0.41
C VAL A 103 5.97 4.24 1.05
N LYS A 104 6.69 3.26 1.60
CA LYS A 104 7.10 3.23 3.01
C LYS A 104 8.57 2.84 3.13
N ASP A 105 9.16 3.22 4.26
CA ASP A 105 10.50 2.80 4.63
C ASP A 105 10.59 1.27 4.71
N ARG A 106 11.74 0.76 4.30
CA ARG A 106 12.13 -0.61 4.64
C ARG A 106 12.74 -0.62 6.04
N SER A 107 12.55 -1.69 6.79
CA SER A 107 13.12 -1.84 8.14
C SER A 107 14.63 -1.58 8.19
N SER A 108 15.36 -2.01 7.14
CA SER A 108 16.80 -1.78 7.04
C SER A 108 17.17 -0.31 6.82
N MET A 109 16.36 0.47 6.13
CA MET A 109 16.55 1.92 5.99
C MET A 109 16.28 2.62 7.33
N ALA A 110 15.15 2.31 7.96
CA ALA A 110 14.77 2.88 9.25
C ALA A 110 15.76 2.58 10.40
N THR A 111 16.51 1.47 10.31
CA THR A 111 17.47 1.09 11.37
C THR A 111 18.91 1.49 11.10
N LYS A 112 19.29 1.72 9.83
CA LYS A 112 20.70 1.94 9.43
C LYS A 112 20.99 3.34 8.95
N THR A 113 19.96 4.13 8.69
CA THR A 113 20.09 5.50 8.19
C THR A 113 19.20 6.43 9.01
N THR A 114 19.41 7.73 8.83
CA THR A 114 18.53 8.79 9.36
C THR A 114 17.57 9.32 8.32
N LEU A 115 17.43 8.59 7.19
CA LEU A 115 16.50 8.91 6.12
C LEU A 115 15.10 8.38 6.43
N GLU A 116 14.11 9.22 6.26
CA GLU A 116 12.70 8.84 6.33
C GLU A 116 12.01 9.15 5.00
N THR A 117 11.13 8.25 4.56
CA THR A 117 10.26 8.54 3.41
C THR A 117 9.19 9.55 3.81
N ILE A 118 9.02 10.56 2.99
CA ILE A 118 7.98 11.60 3.16
C ILE A 118 7.01 11.57 1.99
N GLY A 119 5.72 11.89 2.26
CA GLY A 119 4.66 11.73 1.26
C GLY A 119 4.37 10.24 0.99
N GLY A 120 4.54 9.82 -0.25
CA GLY A 120 4.49 8.40 -0.63
C GLY A 120 3.11 7.86 -0.99
N VAL A 121 2.08 8.68 -1.01
CA VAL A 121 0.76 8.31 -1.56
C VAL A 121 0.82 8.38 -3.08
N ILE A 122 0.51 7.28 -3.74
CA ILE A 122 0.50 7.17 -5.21
C ILE A 122 -0.91 6.82 -5.65
N ASP A 123 -1.56 7.78 -6.28
CA ASP A 123 -2.93 7.65 -6.76
C ASP A 123 -3.06 6.58 -7.85
N ASN A 124 -4.22 5.94 -7.93
CA ASN A 124 -4.55 4.91 -8.93
C ASN A 124 -4.25 5.36 -10.37
N GLY A 125 -4.59 6.61 -10.72
CA GLY A 125 -4.41 7.16 -12.07
C GLY A 125 -3.00 7.66 -12.38
N TYR A 126 -2.07 7.64 -11.42
CA TYR A 126 -0.71 8.13 -11.66
C TYR A 126 0.11 7.13 -12.47
N THR A 127 0.57 7.57 -13.64
CA THR A 127 1.38 6.76 -14.58
C THR A 127 2.76 7.35 -14.85
N GLY A 128 3.15 8.40 -14.14
CA GLY A 128 4.49 8.95 -14.20
C GLY A 128 5.51 8.05 -13.49
N GLU A 129 6.76 8.49 -13.47
CA GLU A 129 7.80 7.80 -12.71
C GLU A 129 7.51 7.84 -11.21
N LEU A 130 7.65 6.70 -10.56
CA LEU A 130 7.58 6.62 -9.11
C LEU A 130 8.92 7.05 -8.51
N PHE A 131 8.89 8.14 -7.77
CA PHE A 131 10.04 8.63 -7.01
C PHE A 131 9.85 8.30 -5.53
N VAL A 132 10.96 8.09 -4.84
CA VAL A 132 10.98 8.04 -3.37
C VAL A 132 11.46 9.38 -2.86
N MET A 133 10.62 10.04 -2.05
CA MET A 133 10.99 11.29 -1.39
C MET A 133 11.58 10.97 -0.03
N PHE A 134 12.80 11.42 0.23
CA PHE A 134 13.46 11.31 1.52
C PHE A 134 13.63 12.66 2.19
N ALA A 135 13.62 12.64 3.53
CA ALA A 135 14.16 13.68 4.38
C ALA A 135 15.27 13.09 5.25
N ASN A 136 16.40 13.79 5.35
CA ASN A 136 17.47 13.41 6.28
C ASN A 136 17.26 14.16 7.60
N TYR A 137 16.85 13.43 8.63
CA TYR A 137 16.66 13.96 9.98
C TYR A 137 17.88 13.82 10.89
N GLY A 138 18.98 13.27 10.37
CA GLY A 138 20.24 13.14 11.07
C GLY A 138 21.12 14.40 11.02
N ASN A 139 22.31 14.25 11.61
CA ASN A 139 23.33 15.31 11.64
C ASN A 139 24.47 15.07 10.64
N GLU A 140 24.44 13.96 9.93
CA GLU A 140 25.47 13.56 8.98
C GLU A 140 24.87 13.40 7.57
N VAL A 141 25.75 13.42 6.58
CA VAL A 141 25.39 13.19 5.17
C VAL A 141 25.11 11.73 4.95
N GLU A 142 23.96 11.42 4.36
CA GLU A 142 23.58 10.08 3.97
C GLU A 142 23.85 9.82 2.48
N TYR A 143 24.22 8.58 2.16
CA TYR A 143 24.56 8.17 0.80
C TYR A 143 23.72 6.99 0.38
N ILE A 144 23.03 7.13 -0.74
CA ILE A 144 22.31 6.07 -1.43
C ILE A 144 23.13 5.68 -2.67
N LYS A 145 23.44 4.40 -2.81
CA LYS A 145 24.13 3.88 -4.00
C LYS A 145 23.11 3.40 -5.04
N GLN A 146 23.44 3.58 -6.30
CA GLN A 146 22.71 2.96 -7.40
C GLN A 146 22.51 1.47 -7.16
N GLY A 147 21.32 0.95 -7.48
CA GLY A 147 20.93 -0.44 -7.26
C GLY A 147 20.59 -0.82 -5.81
N SER A 148 20.70 0.13 -4.86
CA SER A 148 20.27 -0.11 -3.48
C SER A 148 18.75 -0.19 -3.38
N LYS A 149 18.26 -1.08 -2.51
CA LYS A 149 16.86 -1.13 -2.09
C LYS A 149 16.57 0.02 -1.13
N ILE A 150 15.79 0.99 -1.56
CA ILE A 150 15.61 2.26 -0.84
C ILE A 150 14.28 2.39 -0.09
N ALA A 151 13.23 1.78 -0.61
CA ALA A 151 11.89 1.83 -0.04
C ALA A 151 11.10 0.59 -0.45
N GLN A 152 9.85 0.52 -0.05
CA GLN A 152 8.92 -0.50 -0.49
C GLN A 152 7.58 0.12 -0.92
N LEU A 153 7.00 -0.41 -2.00
CA LEU A 153 5.66 -0.07 -2.46
C LEU A 153 4.66 -1.06 -1.89
N ILE A 154 3.70 -0.58 -1.13
CA ILE A 154 2.58 -1.34 -0.59
C ILE A 154 1.35 -1.00 -1.41
N LEU A 155 0.59 -2.02 -1.81
CA LEU A 155 -0.70 -1.83 -2.50
C LEU A 155 -1.82 -1.73 -1.47
N ILE A 156 -2.67 -0.74 -1.62
CA ILE A 156 -3.84 -0.52 -0.76
C ILE A 156 -5.11 -0.44 -1.62
N PRO A 157 -6.22 -1.02 -1.16
CA PRO A 157 -7.49 -0.84 -1.83
C PRO A 157 -8.00 0.60 -1.64
N VAL A 158 -8.62 1.15 -2.68
CA VAL A 158 -9.23 2.48 -2.65
C VAL A 158 -10.73 2.33 -2.50
N ALA A 159 -11.27 2.85 -1.41
CA ALA A 159 -12.71 2.94 -1.21
C ALA A 159 -13.22 4.32 -1.65
N ASN A 160 -14.18 4.32 -2.55
CA ASN A 160 -14.84 5.55 -3.01
C ASN A 160 -16.10 5.78 -2.15
N PHE A 161 -16.04 6.78 -1.29
CA PHE A 161 -17.17 7.23 -0.50
C PHE A 161 -17.68 8.56 -1.06
N GLU A 162 -19.01 8.71 -1.10
CA GLU A 162 -19.62 10.02 -1.26
C GLU A 162 -19.45 10.80 0.04
N LEU A 163 -19.04 12.06 -0.06
CA LEU A 163 -18.93 12.93 1.09
C LEU A 163 -20.29 13.62 1.28
N GLU A 164 -20.85 13.49 2.49
CA GLU A 164 -22.09 14.14 2.91
C GLU A 164 -21.77 15.06 4.07
N GLU A 165 -22.13 16.35 3.92
CA GLU A 165 -22.05 17.32 5.00
C GLU A 165 -23.26 17.14 5.92
N VAL A 166 -23.02 16.92 7.20
CA VAL A 166 -24.04 16.75 8.23
C VAL A 166 -23.86 17.80 9.33
N GLU A 167 -24.95 18.19 10.00
CA GLU A 167 -24.89 19.15 11.11
C GLU A 167 -24.18 18.56 12.33
N GLU A 168 -24.31 17.25 12.57
CA GLU A 168 -23.69 16.55 13.69
C GLU A 168 -23.12 15.20 13.26
N VAL A 169 -21.94 14.85 13.77
CA VAL A 169 -21.30 13.54 13.60
C VAL A 169 -21.55 12.72 14.87
N SER A 170 -22.19 11.57 14.71
CA SER A 170 -22.44 10.65 15.82
C SER A 170 -21.30 9.65 16.01
N SER A 171 -21.01 9.32 17.27
CA SER A 171 -20.07 8.24 17.61
C SER A 171 -20.76 6.89 17.52
N ASN A 172 -20.08 5.91 16.90
CA ASN A 172 -20.58 4.53 16.80
C ASN A 172 -20.20 3.66 17.99
N ASP A 173 -19.27 4.11 18.85
CA ASP A 173 -18.69 3.33 19.95
C ASP A 173 -18.71 4.05 21.32
N GLY A 174 -19.35 5.22 21.39
CA GLY A 174 -19.43 6.04 22.61
C GLY A 174 -18.12 6.76 22.96
N ARG A 175 -17.17 6.83 22.03
CA ARG A 175 -15.92 7.58 22.22
C ARG A 175 -16.15 9.08 22.11
N ASP A 176 -17.18 9.50 21.40
CA ASP A 176 -17.54 10.90 21.11
C ASP A 176 -16.32 11.70 20.62
N ASN A 177 -16.08 12.87 21.19
CA ASN A 177 -14.96 13.74 20.84
C ASN A 177 -13.65 13.47 21.62
N LYS A 178 -13.60 12.38 22.39
CA LYS A 178 -12.40 12.00 23.16
C LYS A 178 -11.33 11.45 22.25
N GLY A 179 -10.27 12.22 22.04
CA GLY A 179 -9.12 11.88 21.21
C GLY A 179 -7.92 11.37 22.01
N PHE A 180 -6.83 12.11 21.94
CA PHE A 180 -5.55 11.75 22.55
C PHE A 180 -5.65 11.43 24.04
N GLY A 181 -5.16 10.23 24.45
CA GLY A 181 -5.16 9.82 25.87
C GLY A 181 -6.48 9.23 26.37
N SER A 182 -7.50 9.04 25.50
CA SER A 182 -8.81 8.49 25.90
C SER A 182 -8.74 7.04 26.41
N THR A 183 -7.67 6.30 26.11
CA THR A 183 -7.47 4.90 26.49
C THR A 183 -6.48 4.72 27.67
N GLY A 184 -6.07 5.82 28.30
CA GLY A 184 -5.12 5.82 29.40
C GLY A 184 -3.65 5.71 28.93
N VAL A 185 -2.73 5.89 29.84
CA VAL A 185 -1.27 5.68 29.69
C VAL A 185 -0.91 4.42 30.44
#